data_23135ec16eecfe06b88259d73f72a06d
#
_entry.id   23135ec16eecfe06b88259d73f72a06d
#
_cell.length_a   1.000
_cell.length_b   1.000
_cell.length_c   1.000
_cell.angle_alpha   90.00
_cell.angle_beta   90.00
_cell.angle_gamma   90.00
#
_symmetry.space_group_name_H-M   'P 1'
#
loop_
_entity.id
_entity.type
_entity.pdbx_description
1 polymer ?
#
loop_
_entity_poly.entity_id
_entity_poly.type
_entity_poly.pdbx_seq_one_letter_code
_entity_poly.pdbx_strand_id
1 'polypeptide(L)'
;MPSHIWRQAAVGLLVTVSAQAQQPRAPRAEPSASVPALGPLVGRPGSELANVIQRFVADQSSLTRRYDAPQSPDQRRRMREFYAAWRTRLGEIDFDRLKQEGRVDYVLLDGYLVHELSLLDRQETMRQESSTLLPFADRLLALQDTRRNLIPVDPQAAARTLTSVTKQIDSLRGLFEAGGSGGSTSGSPTSADSARARVTSPQVTRTVANRAADNLDQVRGVIAGWYHYYDGYDPLFSWWLKDPFAKLDAAMTSYARVLRERVVGIPAPQIASARGQGSPDLNSSDGGPIIGDPIGAEGLRADLVYEMIPYTPEELIAIAQREYAFSLSEAKKAAREMGFGDNWKAAMEKVKDTYVEPGKQPELIRDLARQAEAFFDKHDWVTIPPLAREDWSMEMLSPERQRVSPFFLGGEMILVSYPTNDMADQDKLMSLRGNNPHFSHATVFHELNPGHHLQGFMVERYNSHRQLFSTPFWYEGQSLYWEMFLWDHGFQVSPEDRLGALFWRMHRSARIIFSLSFHLGKMTPEQAIQFLVDTVDFERANAEAEVRRSFNGSYPPLYQIGYMIGGLQIRALHHELVDSKTMSDREFHDAILQGGPMPITMVRARLTNGPLTRQGAPSWKWANDVPPGVPAPSK
;
A
#
# COMPACT_ATOMS: atom_id res chain seq x y z
N MET A 1 7.51 -78.15 -23.23
CA MET A 1 8.17 -78.14 -24.57
C MET A 1 7.15 -77.70 -25.57
N PRO A 2 7.48 -76.76 -26.54
CA PRO A 2 8.74 -76.07 -26.79
C PRO A 2 8.59 -74.53 -26.77
N SER A 3 9.67 -73.92 -26.51
CA SER A 3 10.30 -72.64 -26.88
C SER A 3 9.79 -71.88 -28.11
N HIS A 4 9.54 -70.56 -27.97
CA HIS A 4 9.63 -69.58 -29.05
C HIS A 4 10.45 -68.39 -28.62
N ILE A 5 11.60 -68.23 -29.29
CA ILE A 5 12.55 -67.13 -29.28
C ILE A 5 11.94 -65.94 -30.03
N TRP A 6 11.86 -64.77 -29.37
CA TRP A 6 11.62 -63.51 -30.07
C TRP A 6 12.89 -62.67 -30.06
N ARG A 7 13.38 -62.40 -31.25
CA ARG A 7 14.47 -61.45 -31.49
C ARG A 7 13.95 -60.04 -31.29
N GLN A 8 14.50 -59.30 -30.33
CA GLN A 8 14.32 -57.85 -30.26
C GLN A 8 15.36 -57.16 -31.15
N ALA A 9 14.86 -56.41 -32.13
CA ALA A 9 15.65 -55.44 -32.90
C ALA A 9 15.86 -54.18 -32.05
N ALA A 10 17.10 -53.87 -31.72
CA ALA A 10 17.49 -52.61 -31.07
C ALA A 10 17.44 -51.50 -32.09
N VAL A 11 16.41 -50.62 -31.96
CA VAL A 11 16.41 -49.29 -32.63
C VAL A 11 17.18 -48.34 -31.73
N GLY A 12 18.38 -47.97 -32.13
CA GLY A 12 19.19 -46.98 -31.45
C GLY A 12 18.56 -45.59 -31.63
N LEU A 13 17.97 -45.06 -30.56
CA LEU A 13 17.60 -43.66 -30.47
C LEU A 13 18.86 -42.85 -30.16
N LEU A 14 19.41 -42.18 -31.16
CA LEU A 14 20.39 -41.13 -30.94
C LEU A 14 19.72 -39.94 -30.25
N VAL A 15 19.81 -39.88 -28.93
CA VAL A 15 19.48 -38.68 -28.15
C VAL A 15 20.66 -37.71 -28.35
N THR A 16 20.47 -36.75 -29.25
CA THR A 16 21.34 -35.58 -29.29
C THR A 16 21.07 -34.76 -28.03
N VAL A 17 21.87 -34.91 -26.99
CA VAL A 17 21.91 -34.01 -25.85
C VAL A 17 22.46 -32.69 -26.37
N SER A 18 21.57 -31.74 -26.65
CA SER A 18 21.93 -30.35 -26.81
C SER A 18 22.54 -29.88 -25.50
N ALA A 19 23.86 -29.66 -25.50
CA ALA A 19 24.53 -29.00 -24.40
C ALA A 19 23.98 -27.56 -24.33
N GLN A 20 22.93 -27.37 -23.55
CA GLN A 20 22.57 -26.03 -23.10
C GLN A 20 23.77 -25.53 -22.30
N ALA A 21 24.43 -24.50 -22.80
CA ALA A 21 25.46 -23.79 -22.08
C ALA A 21 24.86 -23.35 -20.74
N GLN A 22 25.30 -23.95 -19.65
CA GLN A 22 24.96 -23.53 -18.31
C GLN A 22 25.41 -22.07 -18.19
N GLN A 23 24.47 -21.16 -18.11
CA GLN A 23 24.77 -19.77 -17.79
C GLN A 23 25.57 -19.74 -16.47
N PRO A 24 26.58 -18.90 -16.35
CA PRO A 24 27.37 -18.81 -15.14
C PRO A 24 26.44 -18.45 -13.99
N ARG A 25 26.28 -19.34 -13.01
CA ARG A 25 25.64 -19.05 -11.72
C ARG A 25 26.35 -17.83 -11.14
N ALA A 26 25.56 -16.91 -10.56
CA ALA A 26 26.14 -15.86 -9.72
C ALA A 26 27.15 -16.51 -8.75
N PRO A 27 28.32 -15.89 -8.53
CA PRO A 27 29.28 -16.43 -7.58
C PRO A 27 28.58 -16.57 -6.22
N ARG A 28 28.44 -17.80 -5.75
CA ARG A 28 27.90 -18.09 -4.43
C ARG A 28 28.90 -17.52 -3.43
N ALA A 29 28.46 -16.64 -2.53
CA ALA A 29 29.33 -16.15 -1.47
C ALA A 29 29.91 -17.34 -0.70
N GLU A 30 31.21 -17.27 -0.35
CA GLU A 30 31.81 -18.25 0.52
C GLU A 30 30.96 -18.36 1.80
N PRO A 31 30.59 -19.56 2.28
CA PRO A 31 29.70 -19.70 3.44
C PRO A 31 30.17 -18.91 4.67
N SER A 32 31.49 -18.77 4.83
CA SER A 32 32.10 -17.97 5.90
C SER A 32 31.87 -16.46 5.73
N ALA A 33 31.71 -15.96 4.51
CA ALA A 33 31.46 -14.55 4.23
C ALA A 33 30.02 -14.13 4.55
N SER A 34 29.09 -15.10 4.58
CA SER A 34 27.68 -14.88 4.93
C SER A 34 27.43 -14.85 6.44
N VAL A 35 28.40 -15.29 7.25
CA VAL A 35 28.29 -15.27 8.73
C VAL A 35 28.97 -14.02 9.26
N PRO A 36 28.24 -13.10 9.92
CA PRO A 36 28.83 -11.89 10.49
C PRO A 36 29.76 -12.21 11.66
N ALA A 37 30.69 -11.29 11.97
CA ALA A 37 31.47 -11.38 13.20
C ALA A 37 30.54 -11.33 14.42
N LEU A 38 30.54 -12.39 15.25
CA LEU A 38 29.59 -12.53 16.36
C LEU A 38 29.97 -11.65 17.58
N GLY A 39 31.26 -11.38 17.79
CA GLY A 39 31.72 -10.56 18.90
C GLY A 39 31.04 -9.19 19.00
N PRO A 40 30.97 -8.38 17.93
CA PRO A 40 30.27 -7.10 17.95
C PRO A 40 28.75 -7.20 18.17
N LEU A 41 28.14 -8.36 17.98
CA LEU A 41 26.71 -8.58 18.22
C LEU A 41 26.42 -8.90 19.68
N VAL A 42 27.40 -9.47 20.40
CA VAL A 42 27.25 -9.79 21.82
C VAL A 42 27.34 -8.49 22.66
N GLY A 43 26.27 -8.22 23.40
CA GLY A 43 26.24 -7.03 24.28
C GLY A 43 26.09 -5.70 23.54
N ARG A 44 25.67 -5.69 22.28
CA ARG A 44 25.35 -4.45 21.55
C ARG A 44 24.32 -3.63 22.36
N PRO A 45 24.63 -2.37 22.72
CA PRO A 45 23.67 -1.52 23.40
C PRO A 45 22.43 -1.31 22.52
N GLY A 46 21.28 -1.71 23.02
CA GLY A 46 19.99 -1.45 22.39
C GLY A 46 19.22 -0.34 23.13
N SER A 47 18.02 -0.07 22.63
CA SER A 47 17.07 0.79 23.34
C SER A 47 16.55 0.11 24.60
N GLU A 48 16.42 0.88 25.68
CA GLU A 48 15.84 0.44 26.96
C GLU A 48 14.35 0.03 26.77
N LEU A 49 13.67 0.53 25.72
CA LEU A 49 12.27 0.23 25.43
C LEU A 49 12.07 -0.93 24.45
N ALA A 50 13.12 -1.53 23.89
CA ALA A 50 12.98 -2.60 22.91
C ALA A 50 12.07 -3.74 23.39
N ASN A 51 12.31 -4.25 24.62
CA ASN A 51 11.49 -5.30 25.23
C ASN A 51 10.06 -4.83 25.54
N VAL A 52 9.87 -3.54 25.87
CA VAL A 52 8.55 -2.94 26.12
C VAL A 52 7.72 -2.96 24.84
N ILE A 53 8.33 -2.53 23.72
CA ILE A 53 7.67 -2.51 22.40
C ILE A 53 7.37 -3.93 21.92
N GLN A 54 8.31 -4.86 22.05
CA GLN A 54 8.06 -6.28 21.71
C GLN A 54 6.89 -6.85 22.51
N ARG A 55 6.80 -6.54 23.80
CA ARG A 55 5.67 -6.95 24.64
C ARG A 55 4.37 -6.33 24.16
N PHE A 56 4.38 -5.02 23.85
CA PHE A 56 3.21 -4.33 23.29
C PHE A 56 2.71 -5.02 22.01
N VAL A 57 3.60 -5.30 21.06
CA VAL A 57 3.27 -5.97 19.79
C VAL A 57 2.66 -7.36 20.02
N ALA A 58 3.23 -8.14 20.94
CA ALA A 58 2.72 -9.46 21.29
C ALA A 58 1.32 -9.40 21.90
N ASP A 59 1.09 -8.46 22.82
CA ASP A 59 -0.21 -8.26 23.47
C ASP A 59 -1.27 -7.72 22.47
N GLN A 60 -0.91 -6.75 21.61
CA GLN A 60 -1.77 -6.24 20.53
C GLN A 60 -2.18 -7.38 19.58
N SER A 61 -1.21 -8.16 19.11
CA SER A 61 -1.48 -9.31 18.24
C SER A 61 -2.41 -10.34 18.88
N SER A 62 -2.24 -10.59 20.19
CA SER A 62 -3.11 -11.49 20.94
C SER A 62 -4.55 -10.98 21.02
N LEU A 63 -4.73 -9.67 21.27
CA LEU A 63 -6.04 -9.05 21.29
C LEU A 63 -6.70 -9.02 19.90
N THR A 64 -5.94 -8.71 18.85
CA THR A 64 -6.47 -8.71 17.47
C THR A 64 -6.97 -10.10 17.07
N ARG A 65 -6.24 -11.16 17.43
CA ARG A 65 -6.72 -12.55 17.19
C ARG A 65 -7.96 -12.89 18.03
N ARG A 66 -8.10 -12.33 19.22
CA ARG A 66 -9.23 -12.59 20.11
C ARG A 66 -10.48 -11.83 19.69
N TYR A 67 -10.33 -10.57 19.31
CA TYR A 67 -11.41 -9.65 18.89
C TYR A 67 -11.36 -9.50 17.37
N ASP A 68 -11.64 -10.59 16.65
CA ASP A 68 -11.47 -10.74 15.20
C ASP A 68 -12.65 -10.24 14.35
N ALA A 69 -13.71 -9.73 14.98
CA ALA A 69 -14.82 -9.10 14.27
C ALA A 69 -14.54 -7.60 14.10
N PRO A 70 -14.13 -7.14 12.90
CA PRO A 70 -13.81 -5.74 12.69
C PRO A 70 -14.96 -4.83 13.08
N GLN A 71 -14.65 -3.77 13.84
CA GLN A 71 -15.62 -2.78 14.31
C GLN A 71 -16.76 -3.32 15.17
N SER A 72 -16.64 -4.55 15.73
CA SER A 72 -17.62 -5.02 16.71
C SER A 72 -17.61 -4.15 17.97
N PRO A 73 -18.74 -4.08 18.73
CA PRO A 73 -18.78 -3.34 19.99
C PRO A 73 -17.66 -3.70 20.96
N ASP A 74 -17.36 -4.99 21.12
CA ASP A 74 -16.32 -5.47 22.03
C ASP A 74 -14.93 -5.12 21.52
N GLN A 75 -14.66 -5.24 20.22
CA GLN A 75 -13.36 -4.85 19.63
C GLN A 75 -13.09 -3.35 19.84
N ARG A 76 -14.05 -2.48 19.46
CA ARG A 76 -13.88 -1.01 19.60
C ARG A 76 -13.57 -0.63 21.03
N ARG A 77 -14.38 -1.13 21.99
CA ARG A 77 -14.20 -0.87 23.42
C ARG A 77 -12.84 -1.39 23.90
N ARG A 78 -12.52 -2.65 23.61
CA ARG A 78 -11.33 -3.31 24.15
C ARG A 78 -10.03 -2.76 23.60
N MET A 79 -9.96 -2.41 22.30
CA MET A 79 -8.77 -1.80 21.73
C MET A 79 -8.55 -0.39 22.26
N ARG A 80 -9.60 0.40 22.44
CA ARG A 80 -9.48 1.73 23.10
C ARG A 80 -8.96 1.62 24.52
N GLU A 81 -9.49 0.72 25.33
CA GLU A 81 -9.01 0.45 26.69
C GLU A 81 -7.54 0.01 26.69
N PHE A 82 -7.14 -0.82 25.73
CA PHE A 82 -5.78 -1.32 25.59
C PHE A 82 -4.79 -0.18 25.30
N TYR A 83 -5.04 0.61 24.27
CA TYR A 83 -4.15 1.71 23.92
C TYR A 83 -4.07 2.78 25.00
N ALA A 84 -5.19 3.14 25.62
CA ALA A 84 -5.23 4.11 26.71
C ALA A 84 -4.45 3.61 27.94
N ALA A 85 -4.59 2.34 28.32
CA ALA A 85 -3.87 1.74 29.44
C ALA A 85 -2.35 1.67 29.18
N TRP A 86 -1.95 1.28 27.96
CA TRP A 86 -0.53 1.27 27.57
C TRP A 86 0.08 2.67 27.63
N ARG A 87 -0.64 3.69 27.13
CA ARG A 87 -0.19 5.08 27.20
C ARG A 87 -0.04 5.59 28.64
N THR A 88 -0.98 5.25 29.51
CA THR A 88 -0.88 5.57 30.95
C THR A 88 0.38 4.97 31.56
N ARG A 89 0.65 3.67 31.31
CA ARG A 89 1.86 2.99 31.82
C ARG A 89 3.15 3.51 31.22
N LEU A 90 3.15 3.86 29.93
CA LEU A 90 4.29 4.50 29.28
C LEU A 90 4.65 5.82 29.98
N GLY A 91 3.63 6.59 30.40
CA GLY A 91 3.81 7.86 31.13
C GLY A 91 4.49 7.72 32.48
N GLU A 92 4.48 6.52 33.10
CA GLU A 92 5.16 6.25 34.38
C GLU A 92 6.68 6.08 34.23
N ILE A 93 7.18 5.88 32.99
CA ILE A 93 8.62 5.73 32.74
C ILE A 93 9.33 7.09 32.92
N ASP A 94 10.44 7.09 33.63
CA ASP A 94 11.28 8.27 33.78
C ASP A 94 12.05 8.55 32.48
N PHE A 95 11.48 9.42 31.63
CA PHE A 95 12.02 9.78 30.33
C PHE A 95 13.45 10.37 30.41
N ASP A 96 13.74 11.14 31.43
CA ASP A 96 15.02 11.86 31.54
C ASP A 96 16.18 10.92 31.82
N ARG A 97 15.90 9.74 32.38
CA ARG A 97 16.89 8.68 32.61
C ARG A 97 17.15 7.80 31.38
N LEU A 98 16.34 7.90 30.33
CA LEU A 98 16.57 7.16 29.11
C LEU A 98 17.74 7.74 28.31
N LYS A 99 18.48 6.85 27.65
CA LYS A 99 19.44 7.24 26.61
C LYS A 99 18.72 7.65 25.33
N GLN A 100 19.45 8.18 24.35
CA GLN A 100 18.86 8.69 23.12
C GLN A 100 17.99 7.64 22.40
N GLU A 101 18.46 6.40 22.25
CA GLU A 101 17.69 5.32 21.62
C GLU A 101 16.38 5.03 22.38
N GLY A 102 16.43 5.02 23.72
CA GLY A 102 15.23 4.84 24.55
C GLY A 102 14.26 6.03 24.47
N ARG A 103 14.78 7.26 24.40
CA ARG A 103 13.94 8.46 24.19
C ARG A 103 13.27 8.44 22.83
N VAL A 104 14.00 8.03 21.77
CA VAL A 104 13.44 7.83 20.44
C VAL A 104 12.28 6.85 20.50
N ASP A 105 12.47 5.68 21.07
CA ASP A 105 11.45 4.64 21.14
C ASP A 105 10.26 5.03 22.05
N TYR A 106 10.51 5.82 23.10
CA TYR A 106 9.43 6.37 23.93
C TYR A 106 8.50 7.27 23.10
N VAL A 107 9.10 8.22 22.36
CA VAL A 107 8.35 9.16 21.52
C VAL A 107 7.60 8.43 20.42
N LEU A 108 8.23 7.44 19.78
CA LEU A 108 7.61 6.63 18.75
C LEU A 108 6.41 5.85 19.29
N LEU A 109 6.54 5.22 20.46
CA LEU A 109 5.45 4.44 21.05
C LEU A 109 4.30 5.33 21.54
N ASP A 110 4.58 6.48 22.17
CA ASP A 110 3.51 7.42 22.57
C ASP A 110 2.77 7.96 21.33
N GLY A 111 3.53 8.37 20.30
CA GLY A 111 2.95 8.82 19.02
C GLY A 111 2.08 7.75 18.37
N TYR A 112 2.52 6.51 18.34
CA TYR A 112 1.75 5.37 17.84
C TYR A 112 0.44 5.18 18.62
N LEU A 113 0.50 5.19 19.94
CA LEU A 113 -0.69 5.02 20.80
C LEU A 113 -1.71 6.17 20.62
N VAL A 114 -1.21 7.41 20.48
CA VAL A 114 -2.07 8.57 20.16
C VAL A 114 -2.72 8.41 18.80
N HIS A 115 -1.97 8.00 17.81
CA HIS A 115 -2.48 7.79 16.45
C HIS A 115 -3.53 6.68 16.39
N GLU A 116 -3.29 5.53 17.03
CA GLU A 116 -4.26 4.43 17.10
C GLU A 116 -5.59 4.86 17.77
N LEU A 117 -5.51 5.65 18.83
CA LEU A 117 -6.72 6.21 19.47
C LEU A 117 -7.46 7.17 18.51
N SER A 118 -6.73 8.01 17.77
CA SER A 118 -7.31 8.91 16.76
C SER A 118 -7.95 8.14 15.59
N LEU A 119 -7.35 7.03 15.15
CA LEU A 119 -7.93 6.14 14.15
C LEU A 119 -9.25 5.53 14.63
N LEU A 120 -9.32 5.10 15.89
CA LEU A 120 -10.58 4.59 16.47
C LEU A 120 -11.66 5.68 16.51
N ASP A 121 -11.31 6.94 16.80
CA ASP A 121 -12.26 8.06 16.78
C ASP A 121 -12.76 8.35 15.34
N ARG A 122 -11.85 8.35 14.37
CA ARG A 122 -12.21 8.52 12.95
C ARG A 122 -13.12 7.38 12.45
N GLN A 123 -12.81 6.13 12.80
CA GLN A 123 -13.64 4.98 12.46
C GLN A 123 -15.04 5.08 13.08
N GLU A 124 -15.13 5.55 14.32
CA GLU A 124 -16.43 5.76 14.98
C GLU A 124 -17.25 6.85 14.27
N THR A 125 -16.64 7.96 13.86
CA THR A 125 -17.29 9.00 13.06
C THR A 125 -17.81 8.44 11.73
N MET A 126 -16.98 7.70 10.99
CA MET A 126 -17.36 7.07 9.72
C MET A 126 -18.50 6.04 9.90
N ARG A 127 -18.49 5.30 11.02
CA ARG A 127 -19.56 4.36 11.38
C ARG A 127 -20.86 5.10 11.65
N GLN A 128 -20.81 6.22 12.38
CA GLN A 128 -21.99 7.06 12.66
C GLN A 128 -22.59 7.64 11.39
N GLU A 129 -21.78 8.10 10.43
CA GLU A 129 -22.26 8.57 9.12
C GLU A 129 -23.01 7.48 8.35
N SER A 130 -22.58 6.22 8.49
CA SER A 130 -23.20 5.06 7.83
C SER A 130 -24.34 4.44 8.64
N SER A 131 -24.59 4.89 9.87
CA SER A 131 -25.51 4.23 10.83
C SER A 131 -26.96 4.16 10.37
N THR A 132 -27.42 5.15 9.60
CA THR A 132 -28.77 5.15 9.01
C THR A 132 -28.97 4.06 7.96
N LEU A 133 -27.87 3.66 7.29
CA LEU A 133 -27.86 2.58 6.30
C LEU A 133 -27.64 1.20 6.94
N LEU A 134 -26.94 1.14 8.06
CA LEU A 134 -26.57 -0.11 8.75
C LEU A 134 -26.98 -0.14 10.23
N PRO A 135 -28.25 0.22 10.60
CA PRO A 135 -28.65 0.33 12.01
C PRO A 135 -28.71 -1.01 12.75
N PHE A 136 -28.50 -2.11 12.04
CA PHE A 136 -28.53 -3.49 12.54
C PHE A 136 -27.11 -4.07 12.74
N ALA A 137 -26.06 -3.42 12.25
CA ALA A 137 -24.71 -4.01 12.19
C ALA A 137 -24.20 -4.47 13.56
N ASP A 138 -24.27 -3.62 14.58
CA ASP A 138 -23.81 -3.93 15.94
C ASP A 138 -24.54 -5.15 16.53
N ARG A 139 -25.84 -5.36 16.21
CA ARG A 139 -26.59 -6.53 16.69
C ARG A 139 -26.09 -7.84 16.06
N LEU A 140 -25.69 -7.80 14.80
CA LEU A 140 -25.11 -8.95 14.13
C LEU A 140 -23.70 -9.23 14.66
N LEU A 141 -22.85 -8.21 14.73
CA LEU A 141 -21.48 -8.35 15.23
C LEU A 141 -21.43 -8.86 16.69
N ALA A 142 -22.40 -8.47 17.52
CA ALA A 142 -22.53 -8.96 18.90
C ALA A 142 -22.73 -10.49 18.99
N LEU A 143 -23.27 -11.14 17.95
CA LEU A 143 -23.36 -12.61 17.93
C LEU A 143 -21.95 -13.24 17.88
N GLN A 144 -21.04 -12.69 17.10
CA GLN A 144 -19.65 -13.12 17.06
C GLN A 144 -18.92 -12.80 18.37
N ASP A 145 -19.13 -11.62 18.95
CA ASP A 145 -18.59 -11.26 20.25
C ASP A 145 -19.03 -12.25 21.34
N THR A 146 -20.34 -12.62 21.36
CA THR A 146 -20.90 -13.64 22.26
C THR A 146 -20.17 -14.98 22.12
N ARG A 147 -19.98 -15.44 20.88
CA ARG A 147 -19.21 -16.68 20.59
C ARG A 147 -17.78 -16.57 21.11
N ARG A 148 -17.09 -15.45 20.82
CA ARG A 148 -15.71 -15.22 21.26
C ARG A 148 -15.59 -15.12 22.78
N ASN A 149 -16.64 -14.69 23.47
CA ASN A 149 -16.71 -14.68 24.93
C ASN A 149 -17.09 -16.04 25.54
N LEU A 150 -17.17 -17.10 24.71
CA LEU A 150 -17.53 -18.46 25.13
C LEU A 150 -18.90 -18.53 25.82
N ILE A 151 -19.79 -17.59 25.50
CA ILE A 151 -21.17 -17.60 26.00
C ILE A 151 -21.98 -18.55 25.10
N PRO A 152 -22.71 -19.52 25.67
CA PRO A 152 -23.54 -20.42 24.88
C PRO A 152 -24.54 -19.66 24.03
N VAL A 153 -24.69 -20.08 22.76
CA VAL A 153 -25.70 -19.49 21.88
C VAL A 153 -27.08 -20.04 22.23
N ASP A 154 -28.08 -19.15 22.28
CA ASP A 154 -29.50 -19.55 22.24
C ASP A 154 -29.95 -19.54 20.76
N PRO A 155 -30.17 -20.73 20.14
CA PRO A 155 -30.50 -20.81 18.72
C PRO A 155 -31.82 -20.10 18.36
N GLN A 156 -32.81 -20.15 19.25
CA GLN A 156 -34.11 -19.51 19.02
C GLN A 156 -33.98 -17.97 19.06
N ALA A 157 -33.25 -17.43 20.05
CA ALA A 157 -33.02 -16.01 20.17
C ALA A 157 -32.19 -15.49 18.99
N ALA A 158 -31.16 -16.23 18.57
CA ALA A 158 -30.36 -15.91 17.39
C ALA A 158 -31.22 -15.92 16.10
N ALA A 159 -32.06 -16.94 15.89
CA ALA A 159 -32.99 -17.02 14.75
C ALA A 159 -33.97 -15.84 14.70
N ARG A 160 -34.49 -15.42 15.85
CA ARG A 160 -35.34 -14.21 15.96
C ARG A 160 -34.55 -12.96 15.58
N THR A 161 -33.28 -12.84 16.01
CA THR A 161 -32.41 -11.71 15.67
C THR A 161 -32.16 -11.67 14.16
N LEU A 162 -31.76 -12.78 13.52
CA LEU A 162 -31.52 -12.82 12.07
C LEU A 162 -32.79 -12.47 11.30
N THR A 163 -33.96 -13.03 11.70
CA THR A 163 -35.25 -12.74 11.06
C THR A 163 -35.65 -11.27 11.19
N SER A 164 -35.43 -10.67 12.36
CA SER A 164 -35.74 -9.24 12.60
C SER A 164 -34.83 -8.34 11.75
N VAL A 165 -33.55 -8.66 11.66
CA VAL A 165 -32.57 -7.92 10.83
C VAL A 165 -32.91 -8.05 9.35
N THR A 166 -33.27 -9.26 8.87
CA THR A 166 -33.70 -9.46 7.48
C THR A 166 -34.86 -8.53 7.11
N LYS A 167 -35.89 -8.46 7.95
CA LYS A 167 -37.04 -7.56 7.73
C LYS A 167 -36.63 -6.07 7.71
N GLN A 168 -35.67 -5.68 8.56
CA GLN A 168 -35.14 -4.31 8.59
C GLN A 168 -34.36 -3.99 7.32
N ILE A 169 -33.53 -4.93 6.83
CA ILE A 169 -32.82 -4.79 5.57
C ILE A 169 -33.77 -4.67 4.39
N ASP A 170 -34.81 -5.52 4.32
CA ASP A 170 -35.82 -5.45 3.26
C ASP A 170 -36.55 -4.12 3.24
N SER A 171 -36.87 -3.58 4.42
CA SER A 171 -37.48 -2.25 4.54
C SER A 171 -36.56 -1.14 4.03
N LEU A 172 -35.28 -1.16 4.43
CA LEU A 172 -34.28 -0.19 3.96
C LEU A 172 -34.08 -0.30 2.45
N ARG A 173 -33.96 -1.51 1.92
CA ARG A 173 -33.83 -1.76 0.48
C ARG A 173 -34.99 -1.15 -0.28
N GLY A 174 -36.22 -1.39 0.18
CA GLY A 174 -37.45 -0.86 -0.44
C GLY A 174 -37.48 0.67 -0.55
N LEU A 175 -36.86 1.41 0.38
CA LEU A 175 -36.75 2.87 0.28
C LEU A 175 -35.94 3.34 -0.94
N PHE A 176 -34.85 2.64 -1.26
CA PHE A 176 -34.01 2.98 -2.39
C PHE A 176 -34.55 2.45 -3.73
N GLU A 177 -35.30 1.35 -3.72
CA GLU A 177 -35.97 0.81 -4.91
C GLU A 177 -37.17 1.67 -5.31
N ALA A 178 -37.96 2.16 -4.35
CA ALA A 178 -39.13 3.02 -4.60
C ALA A 178 -38.75 4.45 -5.03
N GLY A 179 -37.64 5.00 -4.55
CA GLY A 179 -37.16 6.36 -4.90
C GLY A 179 -36.65 6.52 -6.32
N GLY A 180 -36.39 5.43 -7.03
CA GLY A 180 -35.86 5.42 -8.43
C GLY A 180 -36.90 5.58 -9.54
N SER A 181 -38.21 5.63 -9.25
CA SER A 181 -39.28 5.72 -10.26
C SER A 181 -39.78 7.15 -10.54
N GLY A 182 -39.01 8.19 -10.15
CA GLY A 182 -39.30 9.60 -10.44
C GLY A 182 -38.97 10.01 -11.88
N GLY A 183 -39.41 9.25 -12.88
CA GLY A 183 -39.46 9.71 -14.27
C GLY A 183 -40.52 10.79 -14.41
N SER A 184 -40.14 11.95 -14.94
CA SER A 184 -40.97 13.07 -15.34
C SER A 184 -42.18 12.59 -16.16
N THR A 185 -43.36 12.44 -15.54
CA THR A 185 -44.64 12.45 -16.23
C THR A 185 -45.39 13.70 -15.80
N SER A 186 -45.51 14.64 -16.72
CA SER A 186 -46.40 15.78 -16.66
C SER A 186 -47.87 15.27 -16.65
N GLY A 187 -48.41 15.03 -15.49
CA GLY A 187 -49.81 14.72 -15.27
C GLY A 187 -50.28 15.49 -14.05
N SER A 188 -51.32 16.35 -14.25
CA SER A 188 -51.96 17.11 -13.20
C SER A 188 -52.50 16.23 -12.07
N PRO A 189 -52.40 16.61 -10.80
CA PRO A 189 -52.84 15.79 -9.69
C PRO A 189 -54.36 15.88 -9.54
N THR A 190 -55.08 14.77 -9.73
CA THR A 190 -56.44 14.61 -9.21
C THR A 190 -56.39 14.24 -7.73
N SER A 191 -57.12 15.05 -6.96
CA SER A 191 -57.26 14.99 -5.51
C SER A 191 -57.91 13.69 -5.06
N ALA A 192 -57.23 12.79 -4.37
CA ALA A 192 -57.74 11.84 -3.38
C ALA A 192 -56.72 10.81 -2.83
N ASP A 193 -55.41 11.07 -2.78
CA ASP A 193 -54.45 10.14 -2.13
C ASP A 193 -53.36 10.86 -1.31
N SER A 194 -53.75 11.82 -0.50
CA SER A 194 -52.82 12.68 0.24
C SER A 194 -52.58 12.25 1.70
N ALA A 195 -52.53 10.94 2.00
CA ALA A 195 -52.25 10.46 3.34
C ALA A 195 -51.23 9.31 3.45
N ARG A 196 -50.46 9.00 2.41
CA ARG A 196 -49.26 8.18 2.57
C ARG A 196 -48.05 9.11 2.76
N ALA A 197 -47.53 9.19 3.99
CA ALA A 197 -46.28 9.85 4.28
C ALA A 197 -45.23 9.33 3.25
N ARG A 198 -44.73 10.22 2.36
CA ARG A 198 -43.61 9.91 1.48
C ARG A 198 -42.41 9.61 2.37
N VAL A 199 -42.10 8.35 2.57
CA VAL A 199 -40.88 7.92 3.21
C VAL A 199 -39.77 8.26 2.21
N THR A 200 -39.08 9.37 2.46
CA THR A 200 -37.96 9.81 1.64
C THR A 200 -36.78 8.91 1.92
N SER A 201 -36.09 8.46 0.86
CA SER A 201 -34.80 7.77 0.98
C SER A 201 -33.81 8.62 1.77
N PRO A 202 -32.98 8.02 2.65
CA PRO A 202 -31.93 8.75 3.33
C PRO A 202 -31.05 9.50 2.31
N GLN A 203 -30.86 10.80 2.52
CA GLN A 203 -29.94 11.60 1.70
C GLN A 203 -28.51 11.29 2.16
N VAL A 204 -27.81 10.45 1.39
CA VAL A 204 -26.43 10.04 1.66
C VAL A 204 -25.55 10.29 0.44
N THR A 205 -24.29 10.62 0.69
CA THR A 205 -23.30 10.78 -0.39
C THR A 205 -22.93 9.42 -0.99
N ARG A 206 -22.42 9.43 -2.23
CA ARG A 206 -21.92 8.22 -2.90
C ARG A 206 -20.83 7.52 -2.07
N THR A 207 -19.94 8.29 -1.45
CA THR A 207 -18.85 7.80 -0.57
C THR A 207 -19.41 7.08 0.65
N VAL A 208 -20.38 7.67 1.38
CA VAL A 208 -21.01 7.04 2.55
C VAL A 208 -21.77 5.78 2.16
N ALA A 209 -22.47 5.79 1.02
CA ALA A 209 -23.19 4.61 0.53
C ALA A 209 -22.23 3.49 0.12
N ASN A 210 -21.10 3.81 -0.52
CA ASN A 210 -20.09 2.84 -0.88
C ASN A 210 -19.44 2.22 0.37
N ARG A 211 -19.04 3.06 1.32
CA ARG A 211 -18.51 2.62 2.64
C ARG A 211 -19.52 1.72 3.36
N ALA A 212 -20.81 2.07 3.34
CA ALA A 212 -21.85 1.24 3.94
C ALA A 212 -21.97 -0.13 3.25
N ALA A 213 -21.89 -0.17 1.92
CA ALA A 213 -21.93 -1.43 1.17
C ALA A 213 -20.71 -2.32 1.48
N ASP A 214 -19.52 -1.73 1.60
CA ASP A 214 -18.27 -2.45 1.96
C ASP A 214 -18.32 -2.97 3.41
N ASN A 215 -18.78 -2.14 4.35
CA ASN A 215 -19.00 -2.55 5.74
C ASN A 215 -20.05 -3.66 5.84
N LEU A 216 -21.11 -3.62 5.02
CA LEU A 216 -22.13 -4.67 4.98
C LEU A 216 -21.55 -6.01 4.52
N ASP A 217 -20.66 -6.00 3.52
CA ASP A 217 -19.96 -7.22 3.08
C ASP A 217 -19.03 -7.77 4.16
N GLN A 218 -18.35 -6.90 4.93
CA GLN A 218 -17.54 -7.32 6.08
C GLN A 218 -18.42 -7.96 7.17
N VAL A 219 -19.53 -7.31 7.55
CA VAL A 219 -20.47 -7.88 8.54
C VAL A 219 -21.02 -9.22 8.05
N ARG A 220 -21.35 -9.33 6.76
CA ARG A 220 -21.80 -10.58 6.14
C ARG A 220 -20.74 -11.69 6.28
N GLY A 221 -19.46 -11.38 6.03
CA GLY A 221 -18.35 -12.33 6.21
C GLY A 221 -18.21 -12.80 7.66
N VAL A 222 -18.31 -11.88 8.63
CA VAL A 222 -18.28 -12.21 10.07
C VAL A 222 -19.42 -13.15 10.45
N ILE A 223 -20.65 -12.85 10.00
CA ILE A 223 -21.83 -13.66 10.32
C ILE A 223 -21.80 -15.02 9.62
N ALA A 224 -21.27 -15.10 8.40
CA ALA A 224 -21.05 -16.38 7.73
C ALA A 224 -20.07 -17.26 8.52
N GLY A 225 -18.95 -16.69 8.99
CA GLY A 225 -18.00 -17.38 9.85
C GLY A 225 -18.60 -17.81 11.20
N TRP A 226 -19.45 -16.95 11.80
CA TRP A 226 -20.19 -17.30 13.01
C TRP A 226 -21.17 -18.46 12.78
N TYR A 227 -21.94 -18.43 11.69
CA TYR A 227 -22.89 -19.48 11.34
C TYR A 227 -22.19 -20.83 11.10
N HIS A 228 -21.17 -20.84 10.25
CA HIS A 228 -20.43 -22.07 9.90
C HIS A 228 -19.64 -22.67 11.08
N TYR A 229 -19.35 -21.89 12.11
CA TYR A 229 -18.74 -22.43 13.33
C TYR A 229 -19.64 -23.42 14.07
N TYR A 230 -20.96 -23.19 14.09
CA TYR A 230 -21.92 -24.04 14.79
C TYR A 230 -22.62 -25.03 13.86
N ASP A 231 -22.80 -24.67 12.58
CA ASP A 231 -23.55 -25.49 11.62
C ASP A 231 -22.90 -26.87 11.45
N GLY A 232 -23.71 -27.92 11.58
CA GLY A 232 -23.29 -29.32 11.54
C GLY A 232 -22.71 -29.85 12.85
N TYR A 233 -22.40 -29.01 13.85
CA TYR A 233 -21.94 -29.43 15.18
C TYR A 233 -23.05 -29.39 16.23
N ASP A 234 -23.90 -28.39 16.17
CA ASP A 234 -25.06 -28.23 17.04
C ASP A 234 -26.34 -28.46 16.22
N PRO A 235 -27.04 -29.62 16.40
CA PRO A 235 -28.23 -29.93 15.62
C PRO A 235 -29.38 -28.94 15.85
N LEU A 236 -29.54 -28.40 17.06
CA LEU A 236 -30.56 -27.42 17.35
C LEU A 236 -30.24 -26.08 16.72
N PHE A 237 -28.97 -25.69 16.71
CA PHE A 237 -28.52 -24.49 16.02
C PHE A 237 -28.82 -24.59 14.52
N SER A 238 -28.37 -25.67 13.85
CA SER A 238 -28.61 -25.89 12.43
C SER A 238 -30.12 -25.91 12.10
N TRP A 239 -30.90 -26.57 12.93
CA TRP A 239 -32.35 -26.66 12.75
C TRP A 239 -33.07 -25.30 12.84
N TRP A 240 -32.68 -24.44 13.81
CA TRP A 240 -33.26 -23.11 13.97
C TRP A 240 -32.76 -22.07 13.00
N LEU A 241 -31.50 -22.16 12.58
CA LEU A 241 -30.81 -21.04 11.93
C LEU A 241 -30.61 -21.21 10.42
N LYS A 242 -30.74 -22.41 9.86
CA LYS A 242 -30.52 -22.66 8.44
C LYS A 242 -31.30 -21.70 7.54
N ASP A 243 -32.61 -21.61 7.70
CA ASP A 243 -33.46 -20.74 6.88
C ASP A 243 -33.31 -19.25 7.22
N PRO A 244 -33.29 -18.82 8.49
CA PRO A 244 -33.02 -17.43 8.84
C PRO A 244 -31.67 -16.92 8.33
N PHE A 245 -30.62 -17.74 8.41
CA PHE A 245 -29.31 -17.37 7.90
C PHE A 245 -29.30 -17.22 6.37
N ALA A 246 -29.84 -18.19 5.64
CA ALA A 246 -29.91 -18.12 4.18
C ALA A 246 -30.68 -16.89 3.69
N LYS A 247 -31.79 -16.52 4.36
CA LYS A 247 -32.58 -15.33 4.06
C LYS A 247 -31.81 -14.04 4.38
N LEU A 248 -31.11 -13.99 5.51
CA LEU A 248 -30.29 -12.85 5.90
C LEU A 248 -29.16 -12.63 4.90
N ASP A 249 -28.41 -13.70 4.54
CA ASP A 249 -27.30 -13.63 3.59
C ASP A 249 -27.75 -13.10 2.23
N ALA A 250 -28.89 -13.59 1.72
CA ALA A 250 -29.48 -13.12 0.49
C ALA A 250 -29.94 -11.64 0.59
N ALA A 251 -30.54 -11.24 1.72
CA ALA A 251 -30.98 -9.86 1.94
C ALA A 251 -29.80 -8.89 2.01
N MET A 252 -28.73 -9.23 2.75
CA MET A 252 -27.51 -8.43 2.84
C MET A 252 -26.86 -8.27 1.45
N THR A 253 -26.73 -9.36 0.71
CA THR A 253 -26.20 -9.37 -0.67
C THR A 253 -27.01 -8.46 -1.59
N SER A 254 -28.34 -8.56 -1.53
CA SER A 254 -29.22 -7.73 -2.36
C SER A 254 -29.16 -6.26 -1.96
N TYR A 255 -29.08 -5.97 -0.67
CA TYR A 255 -29.01 -4.59 -0.18
C TYR A 255 -27.67 -3.92 -0.54
N ALA A 256 -26.53 -4.61 -0.38
CA ALA A 256 -25.23 -4.11 -0.81
C ALA A 256 -25.24 -3.78 -2.32
N ARG A 257 -25.87 -4.65 -3.13
CA ARG A 257 -26.05 -4.41 -4.55
C ARG A 257 -26.89 -3.16 -4.83
N VAL A 258 -28.03 -3.00 -4.14
CA VAL A 258 -28.89 -1.82 -4.32
C VAL A 258 -28.17 -0.53 -3.93
N LEU A 259 -27.41 -0.51 -2.84
CA LEU A 259 -26.59 0.64 -2.46
C LEU A 259 -25.59 0.99 -3.57
N ARG A 260 -24.87 0.01 -4.11
CA ARG A 260 -23.90 0.22 -5.20
C ARG A 260 -24.56 0.68 -6.49
N GLU A 261 -25.65 0.03 -6.92
CA GLU A 261 -26.32 0.37 -8.18
C GLU A 261 -27.06 1.70 -8.11
N ARG A 262 -27.87 1.91 -7.07
CA ARG A 262 -28.84 3.01 -7.02
C ARG A 262 -28.28 4.29 -6.39
N VAL A 263 -27.38 4.16 -5.43
CA VAL A 263 -26.84 5.32 -4.69
C VAL A 263 -25.44 5.66 -5.19
N VAL A 264 -24.57 4.67 -5.29
CA VAL A 264 -23.19 4.87 -5.78
C VAL A 264 -23.14 5.03 -7.31
N GLY A 265 -24.04 4.37 -8.05
CA GLY A 265 -24.12 4.43 -9.51
C GLY A 265 -23.12 3.50 -10.20
N ILE A 266 -22.83 2.34 -9.60
CA ILE A 266 -22.01 1.29 -10.21
C ILE A 266 -22.91 0.36 -11.01
N PRO A 267 -22.69 0.16 -12.33
CA PRO A 267 -23.53 -0.71 -13.16
C PRO A 267 -23.54 -2.18 -12.70
N ALA A 268 -24.71 -2.83 -12.80
CA ALA A 268 -24.93 -4.22 -12.39
C ALA A 268 -23.95 -5.26 -12.98
N PRO A 269 -23.54 -5.21 -14.26
CA PRO A 269 -22.56 -6.15 -14.82
C PRO A 269 -21.18 -6.08 -14.15
N GLN A 270 -20.78 -4.88 -13.71
CA GLN A 270 -19.50 -4.66 -13.03
C GLN A 270 -19.49 -5.18 -11.59
N ILE A 271 -20.67 -5.27 -10.96
CA ILE A 271 -20.82 -5.90 -9.63
C ILE A 271 -20.77 -7.42 -9.74
N ALA A 272 -21.27 -7.99 -10.82
CA ALA A 272 -21.30 -9.44 -11.03
C ALA A 272 -19.91 -10.03 -11.35
N SER A 273 -19.06 -9.32 -12.10
CA SER A 273 -17.70 -9.75 -12.42
C SER A 273 -16.77 -9.74 -11.20
N ALA A 274 -17.00 -8.89 -10.21
CA ALA A 274 -16.28 -8.88 -8.94
C ALA A 274 -16.57 -10.11 -8.04
N ARG A 275 -17.54 -10.96 -8.39
CA ARG A 275 -17.96 -12.13 -7.58
C ARG A 275 -17.30 -13.46 -7.94
N GLY A 276 -16.39 -13.48 -8.88
CA GLY A 276 -15.65 -14.68 -9.28
C GLY A 276 -14.53 -15.01 -8.31
N GLN A 277 -14.78 -15.93 -7.37
CA GLN A 277 -13.80 -16.59 -6.48
C GLN A 277 -13.07 -15.71 -5.44
N GLY A 278 -13.56 -15.79 -4.21
CA GLY A 278 -12.95 -15.11 -3.04
C GLY A 278 -13.57 -13.75 -2.80
N SER A 279 -13.42 -13.18 -1.61
CA SER A 279 -13.95 -11.85 -1.24
C SER A 279 -13.82 -10.88 -2.41
N PRO A 280 -14.87 -10.12 -2.75
CA PRO A 280 -14.77 -9.19 -3.87
C PRO A 280 -13.63 -8.23 -3.57
N ASP A 281 -12.53 -8.45 -4.24
CA ASP A 281 -11.47 -7.46 -4.31
C ASP A 281 -12.07 -6.34 -5.15
N LEU A 282 -12.66 -5.34 -4.48
CA LEU A 282 -13.15 -4.10 -5.11
C LEU A 282 -12.00 -3.33 -5.76
N ASN A 283 -10.78 -3.85 -5.61
CA ASN A 283 -9.55 -3.47 -6.27
C ASN A 283 -9.42 -4.09 -7.67
N SER A 284 -10.40 -4.90 -8.12
CA SER A 284 -10.32 -5.49 -9.44
C SER A 284 -10.35 -4.42 -10.52
N SER A 285 -9.50 -4.59 -11.51
CA SER A 285 -9.34 -3.75 -12.71
C SER A 285 -10.55 -3.76 -13.67
N ASP A 286 -11.74 -4.10 -13.19
CA ASP A 286 -12.91 -4.37 -14.04
C ASP A 286 -13.59 -3.11 -14.60
N GLY A 287 -12.88 -1.97 -14.66
CA GLY A 287 -13.37 -0.76 -15.34
C GLY A 287 -14.55 -0.05 -14.65
N GLY A 288 -14.88 -0.41 -13.40
CA GLY A 288 -15.90 0.27 -12.61
C GLY A 288 -15.44 1.66 -12.13
N PRO A 289 -16.37 2.57 -11.80
CA PRO A 289 -16.03 3.90 -11.31
C PRO A 289 -15.22 3.82 -10.02
N ILE A 290 -14.18 4.64 -9.91
CA ILE A 290 -13.40 4.80 -8.68
C ILE A 290 -14.15 5.77 -7.78
N ILE A 291 -14.50 5.34 -6.58
CA ILE A 291 -15.24 6.18 -5.61
C ILE A 291 -14.28 6.76 -4.58
N GLY A 292 -13.55 5.92 -3.88
CA GLY A 292 -12.65 6.31 -2.80
C GLY A 292 -13.36 6.84 -1.56
N ASP A 293 -12.58 7.12 -0.53
CA ASP A 293 -13.07 7.60 0.77
C ASP A 293 -12.16 8.73 1.30
N PRO A 294 -12.38 10.00 0.89
CA PRO A 294 -11.54 11.12 1.28
C PRO A 294 -11.68 11.42 2.78
N ILE A 295 -10.54 11.55 3.48
CA ILE A 295 -10.49 11.78 4.94
C ILE A 295 -10.60 13.25 5.36
N GLY A 296 -10.62 14.18 4.42
CA GLY A 296 -10.69 15.62 4.68
C GLY A 296 -9.41 16.23 5.23
N ALA A 297 -9.42 17.56 5.39
CA ALA A 297 -8.26 18.33 5.87
C ALA A 297 -7.88 17.96 7.32
N GLU A 298 -8.85 17.64 8.16
CA GLU A 298 -8.60 17.28 9.56
C GLU A 298 -7.91 15.91 9.66
N GLY A 299 -8.41 14.91 8.91
CA GLY A 299 -7.79 13.60 8.83
C GLY A 299 -6.35 13.66 8.31
N LEU A 300 -6.14 14.42 7.21
CA LEU A 300 -4.78 14.62 6.68
C LEU A 300 -3.86 15.27 7.71
N ARG A 301 -4.33 16.30 8.43
CA ARG A 301 -3.51 16.96 9.45
C ARG A 301 -3.13 16.02 10.58
N ALA A 302 -4.06 15.19 11.05
CA ALA A 302 -3.79 14.20 12.11
C ALA A 302 -2.70 13.20 11.66
N ASP A 303 -2.82 12.69 10.43
CA ASP A 303 -1.84 11.74 9.88
C ASP A 303 -0.47 12.42 9.63
N LEU A 304 -0.43 13.67 9.15
CA LEU A 304 0.83 14.44 9.00
C LEU A 304 1.51 14.73 10.35
N VAL A 305 0.74 14.98 11.42
CA VAL A 305 1.30 15.14 12.78
C VAL A 305 1.93 13.83 13.26
N TYR A 306 1.30 12.69 13.01
CA TYR A 306 1.87 11.39 13.35
C TYR A 306 3.20 11.14 12.62
N GLU A 307 3.29 11.50 11.35
CA GLU A 307 4.52 11.42 10.54
C GLU A 307 5.53 12.54 10.85
N MET A 308 5.21 13.42 11.80
CA MET A 308 6.04 14.57 12.19
C MET A 308 6.39 15.50 11.03
N ILE A 309 5.46 15.69 10.10
CA ILE A 309 5.61 16.55 8.93
C ILE A 309 5.01 17.93 9.24
N PRO A 310 5.82 19.00 9.32
CA PRO A 310 5.38 20.32 9.76
C PRO A 310 4.84 21.19 8.63
N TYR A 311 4.30 20.58 7.58
CA TYR A 311 3.75 21.25 6.41
C TYR A 311 2.26 20.99 6.28
N THR A 312 1.52 21.96 5.76
CA THR A 312 0.13 21.77 5.35
C THR A 312 0.07 20.97 4.04
N PRO A 313 -1.07 20.35 3.70
CA PRO A 313 -1.24 19.71 2.41
C PRO A 313 -0.97 20.66 1.23
N GLU A 314 -1.33 21.93 1.33
CA GLU A 314 -1.08 22.95 0.31
C GLU A 314 0.42 23.27 0.16
N GLU A 315 1.15 23.37 1.26
CA GLU A 315 2.62 23.54 1.23
C GLU A 315 3.29 22.33 0.57
N LEU A 316 2.82 21.09 0.87
CA LEU A 316 3.34 19.88 0.25
C LEU A 316 3.04 19.82 -1.26
N ILE A 317 1.86 20.26 -1.70
CA ILE A 317 1.54 20.39 -3.12
C ILE A 317 2.48 21.41 -3.79
N ALA A 318 2.77 22.53 -3.15
CA ALA A 318 3.71 23.53 -3.69
C ALA A 318 5.14 22.98 -3.81
N ILE A 319 5.58 22.18 -2.84
CA ILE A 319 6.87 21.45 -2.91
C ILE A 319 6.86 20.51 -4.12
N ALA A 320 5.81 19.71 -4.30
CA ALA A 320 5.67 18.79 -5.43
C ALA A 320 5.70 19.50 -6.79
N GLN A 321 5.07 20.67 -6.89
CA GLN A 321 5.09 21.49 -8.11
C GLN A 321 6.50 21.97 -8.47
N ARG A 322 7.32 22.32 -7.48
CA ARG A 322 8.74 22.68 -7.71
C ARG A 322 9.56 21.50 -8.22
N GLU A 323 9.38 20.32 -7.60
CA GLU A 323 10.07 19.08 -8.01
C GLU A 323 9.65 18.64 -9.41
N TYR A 324 8.37 18.79 -9.73
CA TYR A 324 7.86 18.54 -11.07
C TYR A 324 8.46 19.52 -12.10
N ALA A 325 8.51 20.80 -11.79
CA ALA A 325 9.09 21.81 -12.70
C ALA A 325 10.58 21.56 -12.99
N PHE A 326 11.36 21.14 -11.97
CA PHE A 326 12.73 20.69 -12.15
C PHE A 326 12.79 19.48 -13.10
N SER A 327 12.00 18.43 -12.82
CA SER A 327 11.98 17.20 -13.62
C SER A 327 11.59 17.46 -15.08
N LEU A 328 10.61 18.31 -15.31
CA LEU A 328 10.19 18.73 -16.65
C LEU A 328 11.28 19.51 -17.39
N SER A 329 12.04 20.37 -16.69
CA SER A 329 13.16 21.10 -17.27
C SER A 329 14.26 20.14 -17.75
N GLU A 330 14.61 19.15 -16.92
CA GLU A 330 15.61 18.12 -17.26
C GLU A 330 15.11 17.18 -18.37
N ALA A 331 13.81 16.83 -18.38
CA ALA A 331 13.23 16.03 -19.46
C ALA A 331 13.32 16.73 -20.82
N LYS A 332 13.10 18.04 -20.87
CA LYS A 332 13.29 18.82 -22.09
C LYS A 332 14.76 18.88 -22.54
N LYS A 333 15.72 18.90 -21.59
CA LYS A 333 17.15 18.83 -21.94
C LYS A 333 17.49 17.47 -22.58
N ALA A 334 17.07 16.36 -21.96
CA ALA A 334 17.27 15.03 -22.52
C ALA A 334 16.60 14.88 -23.90
N ALA A 335 15.38 15.41 -24.08
CA ALA A 335 14.69 15.40 -25.37
C ALA A 335 15.45 16.17 -26.46
N ARG A 336 16.06 17.31 -26.13
CA ARG A 336 16.92 18.07 -27.08
C ARG A 336 18.14 17.25 -27.49
N GLU A 337 18.80 16.56 -26.56
CA GLU A 337 19.93 15.69 -26.86
C GLU A 337 19.55 14.50 -27.77
N MET A 338 18.32 14.00 -27.65
CA MET A 338 17.74 12.95 -28.51
C MET A 338 17.25 13.47 -29.87
N GLY A 339 17.30 14.79 -30.12
CA GLY A 339 16.88 15.40 -31.39
C GLY A 339 15.39 15.76 -31.48
N PHE A 340 14.64 15.71 -30.37
CA PHE A 340 13.21 16.05 -30.32
C PHE A 340 12.91 17.51 -29.94
N GLY A 341 13.92 18.37 -29.80
CA GLY A 341 13.74 19.71 -29.29
C GLY A 341 13.12 19.71 -27.89
N ASP A 342 12.15 20.59 -27.61
CA ASP A 342 11.45 20.64 -26.33
C ASP A 342 10.29 19.64 -26.21
N ASN A 343 10.06 18.83 -27.24
CA ASN A 343 8.99 17.83 -27.25
C ASN A 343 9.40 16.55 -26.47
N TRP A 344 9.48 16.69 -25.15
CA TRP A 344 9.87 15.60 -24.27
C TRP A 344 8.93 14.40 -24.32
N LYS A 345 7.63 14.62 -24.64
CA LYS A 345 6.66 13.50 -24.79
C LYS A 345 6.99 12.64 -25.99
N ALA A 346 7.34 13.23 -27.14
CA ALA A 346 7.79 12.44 -28.28
C ALA A 346 9.10 11.67 -28.02
N ALA A 347 10.03 12.27 -27.25
CA ALA A 347 11.23 11.56 -26.79
C ALA A 347 10.87 10.42 -25.83
N MET A 348 9.90 10.62 -24.93
CA MET A 348 9.41 9.60 -24.00
C MET A 348 8.76 8.41 -24.74
N GLU A 349 7.96 8.66 -25.77
CA GLU A 349 7.39 7.62 -26.62
C GLU A 349 8.52 6.78 -27.29
N LYS A 350 9.58 7.43 -27.75
CA LYS A 350 10.75 6.73 -28.28
C LYS A 350 11.41 5.83 -27.23
N VAL A 351 11.50 6.28 -25.99
CA VAL A 351 12.05 5.49 -24.86
C VAL A 351 11.15 4.30 -24.56
N LYS A 352 9.84 4.50 -24.49
CA LYS A 352 8.87 3.42 -24.25
C LYS A 352 8.96 2.31 -25.31
N ASP A 353 9.28 2.63 -26.55
CA ASP A 353 9.40 1.68 -27.67
C ASP A 353 10.71 0.84 -27.67
N THR A 354 11.60 1.05 -26.69
CA THR A 354 12.85 0.29 -26.56
C THR A 354 12.71 -0.99 -25.73
N TYR A 355 11.52 -1.51 -25.55
CA TYR A 355 11.27 -2.69 -24.73
C TYR A 355 12.01 -3.94 -25.26
N VAL A 356 12.30 -4.88 -24.36
CA VAL A 356 12.89 -6.17 -24.71
C VAL A 356 11.84 -7.14 -25.21
N GLU A 357 12.27 -8.16 -25.97
CA GLU A 357 11.38 -9.23 -26.44
C GLU A 357 10.66 -9.91 -25.27
N PRO A 358 9.41 -10.38 -25.46
CA PRO A 358 8.66 -11.12 -24.45
C PRO A 358 9.45 -12.29 -23.86
N GLY A 359 9.49 -12.38 -22.53
CA GLY A 359 10.25 -13.40 -21.81
C GLY A 359 11.70 -13.03 -21.51
N LYS A 360 12.19 -11.86 -21.97
CA LYS A 360 13.54 -11.35 -21.69
C LYS A 360 13.61 -10.41 -20.49
N GLN A 361 12.48 -10.02 -19.91
CA GLN A 361 12.43 -9.16 -18.72
C GLN A 361 13.22 -9.71 -17.53
N PRO A 362 13.17 -11.02 -17.18
CA PRO A 362 13.97 -11.55 -16.07
C PRO A 362 15.48 -11.37 -16.27
N GLU A 363 15.99 -11.57 -17.49
CA GLU A 363 17.40 -11.35 -17.81
C GLU A 363 17.75 -9.87 -17.68
N LEU A 364 16.90 -8.98 -18.20
CA LEU A 364 17.08 -7.54 -18.10
C LEU A 364 17.16 -7.08 -16.64
N ILE A 365 16.22 -7.47 -15.80
CA ILE A 365 16.17 -7.06 -14.39
C ILE A 365 17.41 -7.57 -13.64
N ARG A 366 17.82 -8.82 -13.85
CA ARG A 366 19.04 -9.37 -13.26
C ARG A 366 20.29 -8.56 -13.65
N ASP A 367 20.41 -8.20 -14.92
CA ASP A 367 21.60 -7.53 -15.43
C ASP A 367 21.65 -6.07 -14.95
N LEU A 368 20.50 -5.40 -14.88
CA LEU A 368 20.37 -4.06 -14.29
C LEU A 368 20.67 -4.07 -12.78
N ALA A 369 20.21 -5.08 -12.03
CA ALA A 369 20.53 -5.23 -10.61
C ALA A 369 22.04 -5.34 -10.39
N ARG A 370 22.72 -6.18 -11.19
CA ARG A 370 24.18 -6.33 -11.12
C ARG A 370 24.92 -5.03 -11.49
N GLN A 371 24.42 -4.29 -12.47
CA GLN A 371 24.98 -3.00 -12.85
C GLN A 371 24.88 -2.00 -11.69
N ALA A 372 23.73 -1.93 -11.03
CA ALA A 372 23.53 -1.06 -9.88
C ALA A 372 24.46 -1.46 -8.72
N GLU A 373 24.50 -2.74 -8.34
CA GLU A 373 25.37 -3.22 -7.26
C GLU A 373 26.86 -2.92 -7.55
N ALA A 374 27.33 -3.14 -8.78
CA ALA A 374 28.71 -2.82 -9.17
C ALA A 374 29.01 -1.31 -9.08
N PHE A 375 28.01 -0.47 -9.33
CA PHE A 375 28.16 0.98 -9.18
C PHE A 375 28.29 1.39 -7.71
N PHE A 376 27.48 0.80 -6.83
CA PHE A 376 27.60 1.02 -5.39
C PHE A 376 28.93 0.51 -4.83
N ASP A 377 29.40 -0.67 -5.24
CA ASP A 377 30.69 -1.23 -4.81
C ASP A 377 31.88 -0.33 -5.18
N LYS A 378 31.84 0.25 -6.37
CA LYS A 378 32.90 1.16 -6.84
C LYS A 378 33.04 2.40 -5.95
N HIS A 379 31.95 2.85 -5.35
CA HIS A 379 31.91 4.11 -4.60
C HIS A 379 31.88 3.94 -3.09
N ASP A 380 31.62 2.73 -2.58
CA ASP A 380 31.58 2.39 -1.15
C ASP A 380 30.58 3.26 -0.34
N TRP A 381 29.41 3.53 -0.91
CA TRP A 381 28.41 4.41 -0.29
C TRP A 381 27.51 3.74 0.76
N VAL A 382 27.35 2.41 0.72
CA VAL A 382 26.49 1.66 1.62
C VAL A 382 26.98 0.22 1.74
N THR A 383 26.78 -0.39 2.90
CA THR A 383 27.08 -1.81 3.11
C THR A 383 25.97 -2.67 2.56
N ILE A 384 26.25 -3.44 1.49
CA ILE A 384 25.38 -4.49 0.99
C ILE A 384 25.97 -5.84 1.42
N PRO A 385 25.40 -6.52 2.44
CA PRO A 385 25.90 -7.80 2.91
C PRO A 385 25.92 -8.86 1.81
N PRO A 386 26.91 -9.77 1.77
CA PRO A 386 26.95 -10.83 0.77
C PRO A 386 25.67 -11.67 0.71
N LEU A 387 25.07 -11.96 1.84
CA LEU A 387 23.82 -12.71 1.91
C LEU A 387 22.64 -11.95 1.29
N ALA A 388 22.56 -10.62 1.44
CA ALA A 388 21.52 -9.81 0.80
C ALA A 388 21.65 -9.76 -0.75
N ARG A 389 22.84 -10.07 -1.29
CA ARG A 389 23.04 -10.22 -2.74
C ARG A 389 22.67 -11.62 -3.23
N GLU A 390 22.68 -12.60 -2.34
CA GLU A 390 22.45 -14.02 -2.67
C GLU A 390 20.97 -14.40 -2.54
N ASP A 391 20.24 -13.83 -1.58
CA ASP A 391 18.93 -14.34 -1.14
C ASP A 391 17.72 -13.74 -1.89
N TRP A 392 17.88 -12.63 -2.63
CA TRP A 392 16.77 -12.13 -3.42
C TRP A 392 16.40 -13.10 -4.56
N SER A 393 15.13 -13.25 -4.79
CA SER A 393 14.58 -14.11 -5.83
C SER A 393 13.62 -13.36 -6.74
N MET A 394 13.16 -14.00 -7.81
CA MET A 394 12.30 -13.40 -8.82
C MET A 394 11.09 -14.31 -9.10
N GLU A 395 9.91 -13.73 -9.09
CA GLU A 395 8.68 -14.40 -9.53
C GLU A 395 7.94 -13.54 -10.57
N MET A 396 7.09 -14.22 -11.33
CA MET A 396 6.24 -13.54 -12.32
C MET A 396 4.89 -13.20 -11.69
N LEU A 397 4.43 -11.98 -11.90
CA LEU A 397 3.07 -11.58 -11.52
C LEU A 397 2.03 -12.39 -12.29
N SER A 398 0.95 -12.79 -11.62
CA SER A 398 -0.18 -13.40 -12.33
C SER A 398 -0.83 -12.41 -13.29
N PRO A 399 -1.50 -12.89 -14.37
CA PRO A 399 -2.18 -12.01 -15.33
C PRO A 399 -3.16 -11.04 -14.67
N GLU A 400 -3.92 -11.51 -13.67
CA GLU A 400 -4.88 -10.69 -12.94
C GLU A 400 -4.18 -9.58 -12.16
N ARG A 401 -3.05 -9.89 -11.50
CA ARG A 401 -2.30 -8.92 -10.72
C ARG A 401 -1.59 -7.89 -11.59
N GLN A 402 -1.15 -8.26 -12.79
CA GLN A 402 -0.53 -7.33 -13.73
C GLN A 402 -1.48 -6.21 -14.20
N ARG A 403 -2.81 -6.46 -14.23
CA ARG A 403 -3.81 -5.44 -14.59
C ARG A 403 -3.89 -4.28 -13.61
N VAL A 404 -3.53 -4.50 -12.34
CA VAL A 404 -3.52 -3.48 -11.27
C VAL A 404 -2.11 -3.08 -10.83
N SER A 405 -1.11 -3.86 -11.20
CA SER A 405 0.31 -3.62 -10.92
C SER A 405 1.13 -3.89 -12.19
N PRO A 406 1.08 -2.99 -13.17
CA PRO A 406 1.69 -3.22 -14.48
C PRO A 406 3.22 -3.12 -14.47
N PHE A 407 3.82 -2.68 -13.35
CA PHE A 407 5.26 -2.56 -13.15
C PHE A 407 5.76 -3.64 -12.20
N PHE A 408 7.08 -3.92 -12.23
CA PHE A 408 7.65 -4.82 -11.23
C PHE A 408 7.61 -4.20 -9.83
N LEU A 409 7.55 -5.07 -8.82
CA LEU A 409 7.46 -4.73 -7.40
C LEU A 409 8.59 -5.43 -6.65
N GLY A 410 9.16 -4.79 -5.63
CA GLY A 410 10.24 -5.34 -4.82
C GLY A 410 9.81 -5.82 -3.44
N GLY A 411 10.80 -6.18 -2.65
CA GLY A 411 10.69 -6.73 -1.31
C GLY A 411 11.65 -7.89 -1.12
N GLU A 412 11.25 -8.92 -0.38
CA GLU A 412 12.03 -10.17 -0.25
C GLU A 412 12.27 -10.85 -1.60
N MET A 413 11.32 -10.69 -2.52
CA MET A 413 11.47 -11.14 -3.89
C MET A 413 11.01 -10.06 -4.86
N ILE A 414 11.61 -9.99 -6.03
CA ILE A 414 11.15 -9.09 -7.08
C ILE A 414 10.06 -9.77 -7.90
N LEU A 415 8.92 -9.10 -8.03
CA LEU A 415 7.79 -9.55 -8.81
C LEU A 415 7.83 -8.86 -10.17
N VAL A 416 8.05 -9.63 -11.23
CA VAL A 416 8.22 -9.09 -12.58
C VAL A 416 6.91 -9.15 -13.36
N SER A 417 6.55 -8.04 -13.99
CA SER A 417 5.43 -7.97 -14.91
C SER A 417 5.93 -8.16 -16.35
N TYR A 418 5.31 -9.08 -17.08
CA TYR A 418 5.50 -9.23 -18.54
C TYR A 418 4.24 -9.81 -19.18
N PRO A 419 4.01 -9.57 -20.48
CA PRO A 419 2.77 -9.98 -21.12
C PRO A 419 2.60 -11.49 -21.14
N THR A 420 1.35 -11.93 -20.90
CA THR A 420 0.91 -13.33 -20.98
C THR A 420 0.04 -13.56 -22.20
N ASN A 421 -0.13 -14.82 -22.59
CA ASN A 421 -0.86 -15.19 -23.82
C ASN A 421 -2.33 -14.79 -23.82
N ASP A 422 -2.94 -14.71 -22.64
CA ASP A 422 -4.36 -14.38 -22.43
C ASP A 422 -4.65 -12.87 -22.39
N MET A 423 -3.63 -12.02 -22.37
CA MET A 423 -3.79 -10.57 -22.44
C MET A 423 -4.21 -10.13 -23.85
N ALA A 424 -5.04 -9.09 -23.94
CA ALA A 424 -5.29 -8.39 -25.19
C ALA A 424 -4.00 -7.78 -25.76
N ASP A 425 -3.89 -7.65 -27.09
CA ASP A 425 -2.65 -7.18 -27.72
C ASP A 425 -2.24 -5.78 -27.24
N GLN A 426 -3.20 -4.91 -26.98
CA GLN A 426 -2.94 -3.58 -26.44
C GLN A 426 -2.36 -3.65 -25.02
N ASP A 427 -2.86 -4.55 -24.17
CA ASP A 427 -2.35 -4.73 -22.82
C ASP A 427 -0.95 -5.34 -22.81
N LYS A 428 -0.67 -6.27 -23.74
CA LYS A 428 0.67 -6.82 -23.94
C LYS A 428 1.67 -5.72 -24.29
N LEU A 429 1.33 -4.88 -25.26
CA LEU A 429 2.18 -3.77 -25.69
C LEU A 429 2.39 -2.77 -24.55
N MET A 430 1.34 -2.40 -23.83
CA MET A 430 1.41 -1.50 -22.68
C MET A 430 2.34 -2.06 -21.58
N SER A 431 2.24 -3.36 -21.26
CA SER A 431 3.12 -4.03 -20.29
C SER A 431 4.58 -3.97 -20.71
N LEU A 432 4.89 -4.24 -21.98
CA LEU A 432 6.26 -4.15 -22.52
C LEU A 432 6.80 -2.72 -22.45
N ARG A 433 6.03 -1.74 -22.91
CA ARG A 433 6.39 -0.32 -22.93
C ARG A 433 6.62 0.24 -21.53
N GLY A 434 5.80 -0.18 -20.54
CA GLY A 434 5.93 0.22 -19.13
C GLY A 434 7.13 -0.41 -18.41
N ASN A 435 7.64 -1.54 -18.90
CA ASN A 435 8.78 -2.26 -18.33
C ASN A 435 10.01 -2.25 -19.28
N ASN A 436 10.21 -1.15 -20.01
CA ASN A 436 11.35 -0.96 -20.89
C ASN A 436 12.67 -0.83 -20.10
N PRO A 437 13.83 -1.04 -20.73
CA PRO A 437 15.14 -1.01 -20.05
C PRO A 437 15.40 0.27 -19.27
N HIS A 438 15.02 1.44 -19.80
CA HIS A 438 15.34 2.73 -19.19
C HIS A 438 14.46 3.03 -17.97
N PHE A 439 13.18 2.62 -17.98
CA PHE A 439 12.33 2.70 -16.81
C PHE A 439 12.80 1.72 -15.73
N SER A 440 13.15 0.51 -16.12
CA SER A 440 13.67 -0.52 -15.21
C SER A 440 15.03 -0.15 -14.62
N HIS A 441 15.92 0.49 -15.40
CA HIS A 441 17.22 0.99 -14.94
C HIS A 441 17.09 1.99 -13.79
N ALA A 442 16.04 2.80 -13.81
CA ALA A 442 15.80 3.81 -12.77
C ALA A 442 15.19 3.25 -11.48
N THR A 443 14.61 2.02 -11.51
CA THR A 443 13.85 1.49 -10.38
C THR A 443 14.37 0.15 -9.85
N VAL A 444 15.23 -0.56 -10.55
CA VAL A 444 15.71 -1.88 -10.09
C VAL A 444 16.39 -1.81 -8.71
N PHE A 445 17.19 -0.79 -8.46
CA PHE A 445 17.84 -0.59 -7.17
C PHE A 445 16.91 -0.02 -6.10
N HIS A 446 15.79 0.61 -6.49
CA HIS A 446 14.70 0.97 -5.60
C HIS A 446 14.05 -0.28 -5.01
N GLU A 447 13.84 -1.31 -5.84
CA GLU A 447 13.18 -2.55 -5.45
C GLU A 447 14.14 -3.56 -4.79
N LEU A 448 15.39 -3.60 -5.20
CA LEU A 448 16.39 -4.54 -4.70
C LEU A 448 17.41 -3.86 -3.77
N ASN A 449 18.71 -3.97 -4.09
CA ASN A 449 19.81 -3.38 -3.33
C ASN A 449 20.22 -2.03 -3.93
N PRO A 450 20.27 -0.95 -3.12
CA PRO A 450 20.09 -0.87 -1.68
C PRO A 450 18.66 -0.47 -1.23
N GLY A 451 17.65 -0.62 -2.05
CA GLY A 451 16.26 -0.28 -1.76
C GLY A 451 15.51 -1.30 -0.92
N HIS A 452 14.28 -1.64 -1.31
CA HIS A 452 13.35 -2.42 -0.49
C HIS A 452 13.88 -3.75 0.01
N HIS A 453 14.62 -4.49 -0.81
CA HIS A 453 15.22 -5.76 -0.39
C HIS A 453 16.22 -5.55 0.76
N LEU A 454 17.17 -4.62 0.59
CA LEU A 454 18.15 -4.34 1.64
C LEU A 454 17.51 -3.75 2.89
N GLN A 455 16.48 -2.91 2.76
CA GLN A 455 15.72 -2.39 3.90
C GLN A 455 15.11 -3.54 4.71
N GLY A 456 14.37 -4.46 4.09
CA GLY A 456 13.80 -5.64 4.73
C GLY A 456 14.88 -6.48 5.41
N PHE A 457 15.94 -6.80 4.68
CA PHE A 457 17.08 -7.55 5.18
C PHE A 457 17.70 -6.93 6.46
N MET A 458 17.84 -5.62 6.48
CA MET A 458 18.44 -4.91 7.62
C MET A 458 17.47 -4.79 8.79
N VAL A 459 16.19 -4.53 8.55
CA VAL A 459 15.16 -4.38 9.59
C VAL A 459 14.97 -5.67 10.39
N GLU A 460 15.10 -6.83 9.77
CA GLU A 460 15.06 -8.11 10.48
C GLU A 460 16.25 -8.31 11.45
N ARG A 461 17.38 -7.71 11.14
CA ARG A 461 18.67 -7.92 11.83
C ARG A 461 19.02 -6.81 12.83
N TYR A 462 18.40 -5.63 12.66
CA TYR A 462 18.73 -4.45 13.49
C TYR A 462 17.45 -3.76 13.96
N ASN A 463 17.34 -3.56 15.29
CA ASN A 463 16.21 -2.84 15.90
C ASN A 463 14.83 -3.32 15.43
N SER A 464 14.64 -4.63 15.27
CA SER A 464 13.41 -5.25 14.72
C SER A 464 12.13 -4.86 15.46
N HIS A 465 12.21 -4.43 16.73
CA HIS A 465 11.08 -3.89 17.48
C HIS A 465 10.48 -2.62 16.83
N ARG A 466 11.28 -1.88 16.03
CA ARG A 466 10.83 -0.69 15.32
C ARG A 466 9.98 -0.97 14.08
N GLN A 467 9.82 -2.23 13.68
CA GLN A 467 8.85 -2.61 12.62
C GLN A 467 7.44 -2.10 12.93
N LEU A 468 7.08 -1.97 14.21
CA LEU A 468 5.83 -1.36 14.65
C LEU A 468 5.63 0.06 14.11
N PHE A 469 6.71 0.82 13.91
CA PHE A 469 6.70 2.23 13.48
C PHE A 469 6.98 2.39 11.99
N SER A 470 6.70 1.33 11.23
CA SER A 470 6.88 1.34 9.78
C SER A 470 6.06 2.45 9.13
N THR A 471 6.69 3.22 8.26
CA THR A 471 6.08 4.35 7.57
C THR A 471 6.52 4.39 6.10
N PRO A 472 5.64 4.77 5.16
CA PRO A 472 6.01 4.94 3.75
C PRO A 472 7.09 6.02 3.56
N PHE A 473 7.20 6.99 4.46
CA PHE A 473 8.25 8.02 4.39
C PHE A 473 9.65 7.44 4.60
N TRP A 474 9.76 6.34 5.36
CA TRP A 474 11.02 5.64 5.53
C TRP A 474 11.25 4.62 4.41
N TYR A 475 10.28 3.73 4.14
CA TYR A 475 10.46 2.67 3.14
C TYR A 475 10.54 3.23 1.72
N GLU A 476 9.49 3.89 1.27
CA GLU A 476 9.41 4.44 -0.08
C GLU A 476 10.31 5.67 -0.22
N GLY A 477 10.38 6.48 0.85
CA GLY A 477 11.23 7.67 0.86
C GLY A 477 12.70 7.35 0.72
N GLN A 478 13.22 6.32 1.38
CA GLN A 478 14.62 5.91 1.25
C GLN A 478 14.90 5.31 -0.13
N SER A 479 14.01 4.51 -0.68
CA SER A 479 14.16 3.96 -2.01
C SER A 479 14.14 5.05 -3.09
N LEU A 480 13.28 6.06 -2.95
CA LEU A 480 13.30 7.22 -3.84
C LEU A 480 14.53 8.13 -3.62
N TYR A 481 15.00 8.24 -2.39
CA TYR A 481 16.26 8.94 -2.13
C TYR A 481 17.41 8.34 -2.93
N TRP A 482 17.49 7.02 -3.08
CA TRP A 482 18.49 6.37 -3.94
C TRP A 482 18.33 6.75 -5.41
N GLU A 483 17.09 6.91 -5.91
CA GLU A 483 16.85 7.42 -7.28
C GLU A 483 17.44 8.83 -7.45
N MET A 484 17.25 9.72 -6.45
CA MET A 484 17.80 11.08 -6.45
C MET A 484 19.32 11.08 -6.30
N PHE A 485 19.84 10.28 -5.36
CA PHE A 485 21.27 10.18 -5.07
C PHE A 485 22.05 9.70 -6.28
N LEU A 486 21.57 8.65 -6.94
CA LEU A 486 22.20 8.12 -8.15
C LEU A 486 22.10 9.09 -9.33
N TRP A 487 21.01 9.85 -9.45
CA TRP A 487 20.91 10.95 -10.40
C TRP A 487 22.01 12.00 -10.17
N ASP A 488 22.17 12.46 -8.94
CA ASP A 488 23.16 13.48 -8.59
C ASP A 488 24.62 12.98 -8.82
N HIS A 489 24.84 11.66 -8.83
CA HIS A 489 26.16 11.03 -9.06
C HIS A 489 26.35 10.47 -10.49
N GLY A 490 25.43 10.78 -11.41
CA GLY A 490 25.59 10.49 -12.84
C GLY A 490 25.46 9.01 -13.22
N PHE A 491 24.65 8.23 -12.49
CA PHE A 491 24.35 6.84 -12.84
C PHE A 491 23.57 6.75 -14.17
N GLN A 492 22.66 7.68 -14.43
CA GLN A 492 21.90 7.77 -15.68
C GLN A 492 22.72 8.51 -16.74
N VAL A 493 23.48 7.77 -17.54
CA VAL A 493 24.43 8.34 -18.50
C VAL A 493 23.76 8.79 -19.79
N SER A 494 22.90 7.93 -20.37
CA SER A 494 22.24 8.24 -21.65
C SER A 494 21.06 9.19 -21.46
N PRO A 495 20.68 9.99 -22.48
CA PRO A 495 19.48 10.80 -22.39
C PRO A 495 18.20 9.96 -22.24
N GLU A 496 18.20 8.72 -22.78
CA GLU A 496 17.11 7.75 -22.61
C GLU A 496 16.99 7.30 -21.14
N ASP A 497 18.11 6.95 -20.47
CA ASP A 497 18.11 6.59 -19.04
C ASP A 497 17.66 7.75 -18.17
N ARG A 498 18.10 8.98 -18.52
CA ARG A 498 17.65 10.19 -17.83
C ARG A 498 16.14 10.41 -17.98
N LEU A 499 15.57 10.20 -19.18
CA LEU A 499 14.13 10.27 -19.37
C LEU A 499 13.39 9.21 -18.57
N GLY A 500 13.92 7.99 -18.48
CA GLY A 500 13.36 6.93 -17.65
C GLY A 500 13.31 7.32 -16.17
N ALA A 501 14.38 7.86 -15.63
CA ALA A 501 14.43 8.34 -14.24
C ALA A 501 13.48 9.54 -14.00
N LEU A 502 13.40 10.46 -14.98
CA LEU A 502 12.54 11.64 -14.89
C LEU A 502 11.05 11.29 -15.01
N PHE A 503 10.68 10.25 -15.78
CA PHE A 503 9.32 9.72 -15.78
C PHE A 503 8.87 9.37 -14.35
N TRP A 504 9.66 8.59 -13.64
CA TRP A 504 9.36 8.21 -12.26
C TRP A 504 9.35 9.41 -11.32
N ARG A 505 10.32 10.33 -11.44
CA ARG A 505 10.38 11.52 -10.58
C ARG A 505 9.17 12.46 -10.79
N MET A 506 8.73 12.65 -12.04
CA MET A 506 7.49 13.38 -12.34
C MET A 506 6.28 12.66 -11.75
N HIS A 507 6.22 11.34 -11.86
CA HIS A 507 5.15 10.54 -11.26
C HIS A 507 5.11 10.68 -9.73
N ARG A 508 6.27 10.63 -9.04
CA ARG A 508 6.32 10.80 -7.57
C ARG A 508 5.81 12.19 -7.16
N SER A 509 6.12 13.23 -7.92
CA SER A 509 5.60 14.58 -7.70
C SER A 509 4.09 14.66 -7.95
N ALA A 510 3.60 14.04 -9.03
CA ALA A 510 2.18 13.99 -9.36
C ALA A 510 1.35 13.27 -8.29
N ARG A 511 1.90 12.21 -7.67
CA ARG A 511 1.26 11.47 -6.56
C ARG A 511 0.89 12.38 -5.38
N ILE A 512 1.75 13.32 -5.00
CA ILE A 512 1.46 14.29 -3.94
C ILE A 512 0.27 15.16 -4.35
N ILE A 513 0.29 15.67 -5.57
CA ILE A 513 -0.72 16.63 -6.05
C ILE A 513 -2.10 15.97 -6.10
N PHE A 514 -2.23 14.84 -6.79
CA PHE A 514 -3.55 14.24 -6.95
C PHE A 514 -4.08 13.61 -5.66
N SER A 515 -3.21 12.96 -4.87
CA SER A 515 -3.63 12.27 -3.64
C SER A 515 -4.12 13.27 -2.58
N LEU A 516 -3.34 14.31 -2.28
CA LEU A 516 -3.77 15.34 -1.33
C LEU A 516 -4.99 16.12 -1.84
N SER A 517 -5.05 16.44 -3.14
CA SER A 517 -6.21 17.13 -3.72
C SER A 517 -7.49 16.29 -3.64
N PHE A 518 -7.39 14.97 -3.83
CA PHE A 518 -8.52 14.05 -3.63
C PHE A 518 -9.00 14.05 -2.17
N HIS A 519 -8.10 13.84 -1.21
CA HIS A 519 -8.47 13.82 0.20
C HIS A 519 -9.00 15.15 0.72
N LEU A 520 -8.61 16.28 0.09
CA LEU A 520 -9.17 17.60 0.34
C LEU A 520 -10.50 17.86 -0.38
N GLY A 521 -11.00 16.91 -1.18
CA GLY A 521 -12.21 17.09 -2.00
C GLY A 521 -12.06 18.06 -3.16
N LYS A 522 -10.82 18.38 -3.57
CA LYS A 522 -10.50 19.34 -4.66
C LYS A 522 -10.32 18.67 -6.03
N MET A 523 -10.20 17.35 -6.07
CA MET A 523 -9.98 16.57 -7.30
C MET A 523 -10.78 15.26 -7.24
N THR A 524 -11.49 14.95 -8.31
CA THR A 524 -12.17 13.65 -8.46
C THR A 524 -11.20 12.58 -8.97
N PRO A 525 -11.50 11.28 -8.81
CA PRO A 525 -10.67 10.22 -9.38
C PRO A 525 -10.46 10.35 -10.89
N GLU A 526 -11.49 10.71 -11.66
CA GLU A 526 -11.37 10.91 -13.10
C GLU A 526 -10.46 12.09 -13.46
N GLN A 527 -10.52 13.19 -12.69
CA GLN A 527 -9.60 14.30 -12.85
C GLN A 527 -8.15 13.92 -12.51
N ALA A 528 -7.96 13.02 -11.52
CA ALA A 528 -6.64 12.50 -11.17
C ALA A 528 -6.06 11.62 -12.29
N ILE A 529 -6.88 10.77 -12.92
CA ILE A 529 -6.49 9.97 -14.09
C ILE A 529 -6.03 10.90 -15.23
N GLN A 530 -6.88 11.87 -15.59
CA GLN A 530 -6.55 12.81 -16.66
C GLN A 530 -5.30 13.63 -16.35
N PHE A 531 -5.14 14.04 -15.10
CA PHE A 531 -3.95 14.76 -14.64
C PHE A 531 -2.66 13.93 -14.85
N LEU A 532 -2.66 12.63 -14.54
CA LEU A 532 -1.51 11.75 -14.77
C LEU A 532 -1.19 11.60 -16.26
N VAL A 533 -2.21 11.43 -17.12
CA VAL A 533 -2.04 11.35 -18.57
C VAL A 533 -1.42 12.65 -19.12
N ASP A 534 -1.94 13.80 -18.70
CA ASP A 534 -1.52 15.10 -19.25
C ASP A 534 -0.13 15.52 -18.77
N THR A 535 0.19 15.25 -17.49
CA THR A 535 1.40 15.80 -16.85
C THR A 535 2.57 14.82 -16.82
N VAL A 536 2.32 13.52 -16.75
CA VAL A 536 3.40 12.50 -16.64
C VAL A 536 3.55 11.68 -17.92
N ASP A 537 2.61 11.81 -18.86
CA ASP A 537 2.55 11.01 -20.08
C ASP A 537 2.29 9.52 -19.78
N PHE A 538 1.42 9.27 -18.78
CA PHE A 538 0.97 7.93 -18.47
C PHE A 538 0.06 7.37 -19.57
N GLU A 539 0.22 6.09 -19.87
CA GLU A 539 -0.83 5.34 -20.55
C GLU A 539 -2.11 5.39 -19.70
N ARG A 540 -3.28 5.66 -20.33
CA ARG A 540 -4.52 5.89 -19.57
C ARG A 540 -4.89 4.72 -18.65
N ALA A 541 -4.71 3.47 -19.10
CA ALA A 541 -5.00 2.30 -18.28
C ALA A 541 -4.09 2.22 -17.05
N ASN A 542 -2.81 2.57 -17.19
CA ASN A 542 -1.87 2.64 -16.07
C ASN A 542 -2.22 3.78 -15.10
N ALA A 543 -2.65 4.94 -15.61
CA ALA A 543 -3.12 6.05 -14.79
C ALA A 543 -4.38 5.67 -13.99
N GLU A 544 -5.31 4.94 -14.61
CA GLU A 544 -6.51 4.42 -13.94
C GLU A 544 -6.14 3.42 -12.84
N ALA A 545 -5.26 2.46 -13.10
CA ALA A 545 -4.78 1.50 -12.11
C ALA A 545 -4.09 2.20 -10.92
N GLU A 546 -3.27 3.22 -11.20
CA GLU A 546 -2.60 4.03 -10.17
C GLU A 546 -3.57 4.79 -9.28
N VAL A 547 -4.56 5.47 -9.86
CA VAL A 547 -5.59 6.20 -9.12
C VAL A 547 -6.49 5.24 -8.35
N ARG A 548 -6.86 4.11 -8.93
CA ARG A 548 -7.68 3.07 -8.30
C ARG A 548 -7.02 2.55 -7.03
N ARG A 549 -5.76 2.10 -7.11
CA ARG A 549 -5.05 1.58 -5.94
C ARG A 549 -4.80 2.66 -4.87
N SER A 550 -4.71 3.92 -5.28
CA SER A 550 -4.50 5.04 -4.36
C SER A 550 -5.75 5.37 -3.53
N PHE A 551 -6.97 5.09 -4.04
CA PHE A 551 -8.21 5.55 -3.44
C PHE A 551 -9.15 4.43 -2.98
N ASN A 552 -8.86 3.18 -3.31
CA ASN A 552 -9.71 2.04 -2.97
C ASN A 552 -9.52 1.49 -1.54
N GLY A 553 -8.68 2.14 -0.72
CA GLY A 553 -8.37 1.71 0.64
C GLY A 553 -7.20 0.73 0.76
N SER A 554 -6.53 0.34 -0.36
CA SER A 554 -5.33 -0.50 -0.32
C SER A 554 -4.16 0.20 0.35
N TYR A 555 -4.07 1.52 0.19
CA TYR A 555 -3.04 2.35 0.77
C TYR A 555 -3.61 3.32 1.81
N PRO A 556 -2.89 3.58 2.92
CA PRO A 556 -3.25 4.67 3.82
C PRO A 556 -3.15 6.02 3.11
N PRO A 557 -3.88 7.05 3.57
CA PRO A 557 -4.04 8.33 2.88
C PRO A 557 -2.74 9.06 2.52
N LEU A 558 -1.68 8.91 3.35
CA LEU A 558 -0.37 9.54 3.10
C LEU A 558 0.61 8.63 2.34
N TYR A 559 0.23 7.40 1.95
CA TYR A 559 1.17 6.48 1.32
C TYR A 559 1.83 7.07 0.07
N GLN A 560 1.01 7.65 -0.81
CA GLN A 560 1.50 8.18 -2.09
C GLN A 560 2.45 9.36 -1.96
N ILE A 561 2.35 10.13 -0.89
CA ILE A 561 3.28 11.24 -0.65
C ILE A 561 4.57 10.79 0.02
N GLY A 562 4.59 9.61 0.64
CA GLY A 562 5.74 9.04 1.36
C GLY A 562 6.99 8.95 0.49
N TYR A 563 6.84 8.61 -0.79
CA TYR A 563 7.94 8.57 -1.76
C TYR A 563 8.73 9.87 -1.80
N MET A 564 8.15 10.91 -2.40
CA MET A 564 8.87 12.15 -2.67
C MET A 564 9.18 12.92 -1.38
N ILE A 565 8.23 13.00 -0.46
CA ILE A 565 8.43 13.75 0.79
C ILE A 565 9.48 13.06 1.66
N GLY A 566 9.42 11.74 1.81
CA GLY A 566 10.44 10.99 2.55
C GLY A 566 11.83 11.07 1.89
N GLY A 567 11.90 10.95 0.56
CA GLY A 567 13.15 11.11 -0.19
C GLY A 567 13.78 12.48 -0.02
N LEU A 568 12.99 13.54 -0.07
CA LEU A 568 13.46 14.91 0.16
C LEU A 568 13.91 15.14 1.61
N GLN A 569 13.24 14.55 2.60
CA GLN A 569 13.67 14.60 4.00
C GLN A 569 15.03 13.91 4.18
N ILE A 570 15.22 12.71 3.62
CA ILE A 570 16.49 11.99 3.71
C ILE A 570 17.60 12.76 2.97
N ARG A 571 17.29 13.33 1.83
CA ARG A 571 18.23 14.18 1.09
C ARG A 571 18.67 15.42 1.87
N ALA A 572 17.72 16.08 2.55
CA ALA A 572 18.02 17.20 3.44
C ALA A 572 18.92 16.76 4.61
N LEU A 573 18.64 15.59 5.18
CA LEU A 573 19.44 15.05 6.25
C LEU A 573 20.85 14.64 5.80
N HIS A 574 20.99 14.09 4.60
CA HIS A 574 22.27 13.81 3.97
C HIS A 574 23.08 15.10 3.82
N HIS A 575 22.48 16.17 3.29
CA HIS A 575 23.09 17.47 3.18
C HIS A 575 23.53 18.03 4.54
N GLU A 576 22.68 17.89 5.57
CA GLU A 576 23.00 18.31 6.95
C GLU A 576 24.20 17.57 7.54
N LEU A 577 24.35 16.26 7.30
CA LEU A 577 25.31 15.41 8.02
C LEU A 577 26.53 15.01 7.19
N VAL A 578 26.38 14.80 5.89
CA VAL A 578 27.47 14.34 5.03
C VAL A 578 28.19 15.50 4.37
N ASP A 579 27.48 16.46 3.77
CA ASP A 579 28.12 17.62 3.16
C ASP A 579 28.83 18.49 4.22
N SER A 580 28.32 18.51 5.44
CA SER A 580 29.01 19.12 6.61
C SER A 580 30.23 18.34 7.11
N LYS A 581 30.47 17.15 6.56
CA LYS A 581 31.56 16.22 6.96
C LYS A 581 31.43 15.69 8.39
N THR A 582 30.24 15.67 8.95
CA THR A 582 29.94 15.04 10.24
C THR A 582 29.94 13.51 10.13
N MET A 583 29.48 12.99 8.97
CA MET A 583 29.46 11.56 8.65
C MET A 583 29.98 11.37 7.21
N SER A 584 30.50 10.18 6.91
CA SER A 584 30.67 9.72 5.53
C SER A 584 29.34 9.23 4.96
N ASP A 585 29.24 9.13 3.61
CA ASP A 585 28.08 8.54 2.94
C ASP A 585 27.72 7.17 3.53
N ARG A 586 28.71 6.29 3.66
CA ARG A 586 28.52 4.94 4.17
C ARG A 586 28.00 4.93 5.61
N GLU A 587 28.60 5.72 6.49
CA GLU A 587 28.13 5.82 7.88
C GLU A 587 26.68 6.31 7.96
N PHE A 588 26.33 7.29 7.14
CA PHE A 588 24.99 7.84 7.06
C PHE A 588 23.97 6.79 6.60
N HIS A 589 24.24 6.14 5.46
CA HIS A 589 23.29 5.19 4.88
C HIS A 589 23.15 3.93 5.75
N ASP A 590 24.26 3.39 6.25
CA ASP A 590 24.23 2.26 7.18
C ASP A 590 23.49 2.59 8.47
N ALA A 591 23.67 3.79 9.00
CA ALA A 591 22.99 4.23 10.23
C ALA A 591 21.47 4.35 10.04
N ILE A 592 20.99 4.77 8.87
CA ILE A 592 19.54 4.79 8.55
C ILE A 592 19.00 3.36 8.49
N LEU A 593 19.63 2.49 7.71
CA LEU A 593 19.22 1.10 7.52
C LEU A 593 19.20 0.32 8.84
N GLN A 594 20.27 0.45 9.63
CA GLN A 594 20.39 -0.22 10.94
C GLN A 594 19.52 0.42 12.02
N GLY A 595 19.07 1.66 11.82
CA GLY A 595 18.20 2.38 12.75
C GLY A 595 16.80 1.77 12.85
N GLY A 596 16.33 1.14 11.81
CA GLY A 596 14.96 0.64 11.67
C GLY A 596 13.97 1.73 11.24
N PRO A 597 12.76 1.35 10.81
CA PRO A 597 11.76 2.28 10.29
C PRO A 597 11.22 3.21 11.39
N MET A 598 11.10 4.47 11.04
CA MET A 598 10.52 5.54 11.88
C MET A 598 10.30 6.80 11.03
N PRO A 599 9.47 7.77 11.46
CA PRO A 599 9.40 9.08 10.81
C PRO A 599 10.79 9.72 10.68
N ILE A 600 11.06 10.35 9.53
CA ILE A 600 12.43 10.84 9.22
C ILE A 600 12.91 11.91 10.21
N THR A 601 12.00 12.68 10.80
CA THR A 601 12.33 13.60 11.89
C THR A 601 12.95 12.87 13.09
N MET A 602 12.52 11.64 13.37
CA MET A 602 13.11 10.81 14.44
C MET A 602 14.45 10.19 14.01
N VAL A 603 14.60 9.84 12.73
CA VAL A 603 15.92 9.46 12.17
C VAL A 603 16.91 10.61 12.40
N ARG A 604 16.52 11.85 12.08
CA ARG A 604 17.34 13.04 12.32
C ARG A 604 17.70 13.20 13.80
N ALA A 605 16.71 13.17 14.70
CA ALA A 605 16.92 13.31 16.14
C ALA A 605 17.88 12.24 16.68
N ARG A 606 17.80 11.02 16.16
CA ARG A 606 18.69 9.91 16.49
C ARG A 606 20.12 10.17 16.01
N LEU A 607 20.34 10.52 14.75
CA LEU A 607 21.67 10.67 14.15
C LEU A 607 22.40 11.92 14.64
N THR A 608 21.67 13.01 14.91
CA THR A 608 22.26 14.24 15.43
C THR A 608 22.39 14.25 16.95
N ASN A 609 21.92 13.20 17.64
CA ASN A 609 21.74 13.21 19.11
C ASN A 609 20.96 14.45 19.56
N GLY A 610 19.95 14.85 18.74
CA GLY A 610 19.16 16.06 18.93
C GLY A 610 18.25 15.99 20.16
N PRO A 611 17.80 17.16 20.67
CA PRO A 611 16.95 17.19 21.85
C PRO A 611 15.60 16.53 21.59
N LEU A 612 15.17 15.69 22.54
CA LEU A 612 13.85 15.06 22.56
C LEU A 612 13.15 15.38 23.87
N THR A 613 11.86 15.60 23.79
CA THR A 613 10.95 15.71 24.93
C THR A 613 9.92 14.58 24.88
N ARG A 614 9.14 14.40 25.95
CA ARG A 614 8.02 13.44 25.95
C ARG A 614 6.99 13.73 24.83
N GLN A 615 6.91 14.98 24.36
CA GLN A 615 6.00 15.43 23.32
C GLN A 615 6.54 15.25 21.90
N GLY A 616 7.82 14.89 21.76
CA GLY A 616 8.44 14.65 20.46
C GLY A 616 9.73 15.42 20.21
N ALA A 617 10.16 15.41 18.98
CA ALA A 617 11.30 16.16 18.46
C ALA A 617 10.86 17.61 18.09
N PRO A 618 11.81 18.56 18.09
CA PRO A 618 11.56 19.89 17.53
C PRO A 618 11.11 19.82 16.06
N SER A 619 10.23 20.74 15.67
CA SER A 619 9.78 20.87 14.29
C SER A 619 10.96 21.10 13.33
N TRP A 620 10.99 20.36 12.22
CA TRP A 620 12.05 20.45 11.23
C TRP A 620 11.50 20.79 9.85
N LYS A 621 11.66 22.06 9.43
CA LYS A 621 11.26 22.54 8.11
C LYS A 621 12.42 22.44 7.11
N TRP A 622 12.54 21.29 6.49
CA TRP A 622 13.64 20.88 5.62
C TRP A 622 13.53 21.35 4.14
N ALA A 623 12.35 21.70 3.66
CA ALA A 623 12.11 21.90 2.22
C ALA A 623 12.79 23.14 1.61
N ASN A 624 13.21 24.11 2.45
CA ASN A 624 13.92 25.30 1.97
C ASN A 624 15.43 25.07 1.83
N ASP A 625 15.95 24.02 2.46
CA ASP A 625 17.38 23.74 2.53
C ASP A 625 17.83 22.74 1.46
N VAL A 626 16.90 22.22 0.66
CA VAL A 626 17.16 21.20 -0.37
C VAL A 626 17.00 21.83 -1.75
N PRO A 627 18.07 21.94 -2.53
CA PRO A 627 17.95 22.31 -3.94
C PRO A 627 17.17 21.23 -4.71
N PRO A 628 16.42 21.59 -5.77
CA PRO A 628 15.56 20.64 -6.50
C PRO A 628 16.30 19.52 -7.25
N GLY A 629 17.58 19.47 -7.19
CA GLY A 629 18.44 18.44 -7.79
C GLY A 629 19.64 19.07 -8.49
N VAL A 630 20.68 18.27 -8.69
CA VAL A 630 21.82 18.70 -9.50
C VAL A 630 21.46 18.48 -10.97
N PRO A 631 21.57 19.50 -11.84
CA PRO A 631 21.36 19.33 -13.27
C PRO A 631 22.31 18.25 -13.82
N ALA A 632 21.81 17.41 -14.74
CA ALA A 632 22.67 16.44 -15.42
C ALA A 632 23.83 17.17 -16.13
N PRO A 633 25.06 16.61 -16.11
CA PRO A 633 26.19 17.24 -16.79
C PRO A 633 25.87 17.39 -18.29
N SER A 634 26.01 18.60 -18.80
CA SER A 634 25.98 18.85 -20.25
C SER A 634 27.21 18.20 -20.90
N LYS A 635 27.00 17.43 -21.97
CA LYS A 635 28.10 16.89 -22.79
C LYS A 635 28.85 18.00 -23.46
#